data_8a1b8065bca4e68fca08619ab13f2930
#
_entry.id   8a1b8065bca4e68fca08619ab13f2930
#
_cell.length_a   1.000
_cell.length_b   1.000
_cell.length_c   1.000
_cell.angle_alpha   90.00
_cell.angle_beta   90.00
_cell.angle_gamma   90.00
#
_symmetry.space_group_name_H-M   'P 1'
#
loop_
_entity.id
_entity.type
_entity.pdbx_description
1 polymer ?
#
loop_
_entity_poly.entity_id
_entity_poly.type
_entity_poly.pdbx_seq_one_letter_code
_entity_poly.pdbx_strand_id
1 'polypeptide(L)'
;MGVAKLTDQNTLVPDSKYAHVERERRYLLEDLPEGLTRAEHHLQITDNYITGTRLRIRKVRDPRTNKWVVKFTQKFAPNPNDFSRTIITNTYLSAIEAEMLSMFNANEIRKNRYKFEFGGRTFSIDMFLGDLFGLVLAETGFESDEEMANFPLPAFAHS
;
A
#
# COMPACT_ATOMS: atom_id res chain seq x y z
N MET A 1 -7.64 -34.91 -11.63
CA MET A 1 -7.47 -33.83 -10.66
C MET A 1 -8.17 -32.59 -11.19
N GLY A 2 -9.32 -32.26 -10.61
CA GLY A 2 -10.01 -31.04 -11.00
C GLY A 2 -9.22 -29.83 -10.50
N VAL A 3 -8.83 -28.95 -11.40
CA VAL A 3 -8.38 -27.61 -11.03
C VAL A 3 -9.62 -26.93 -10.40
N ALA A 4 -9.59 -26.74 -9.08
CA ALA A 4 -10.61 -25.96 -8.41
C ALA A 4 -10.68 -24.59 -9.12
N LYS A 5 -11.80 -24.30 -9.74
CA LYS A 5 -12.05 -22.95 -10.28
C LYS A 5 -12.03 -21.99 -9.11
N LEU A 6 -10.99 -21.17 -9.03
CA LEU A 6 -10.82 -20.06 -8.08
C LEU A 6 -11.83 -18.94 -8.41
N THR A 7 -13.11 -19.25 -8.41
CA THR A 7 -14.15 -18.30 -8.80
C THR A 7 -14.93 -17.71 -7.62
N ASP A 8 -14.74 -18.27 -6.41
CA ASP A 8 -15.41 -17.76 -5.22
C ASP A 8 -14.39 -17.07 -4.30
N GLN A 9 -14.37 -15.76 -4.34
CA GLN A 9 -13.51 -14.95 -3.46
C GLN A 9 -13.81 -15.17 -1.97
N ASN A 10 -14.99 -15.65 -1.64
CA ASN A 10 -15.36 -15.94 -0.24
C ASN A 10 -14.74 -17.23 0.29
N THR A 11 -14.38 -18.17 -0.58
CA THR A 11 -13.78 -19.45 -0.19
C THR A 11 -12.30 -19.36 0.11
N LEU A 12 -11.68 -18.22 -0.20
CA LEU A 12 -10.23 -18.02 -0.10
C LEU A 12 -9.82 -17.01 0.98
N VAL A 13 -10.74 -16.64 1.86
CA VAL A 13 -10.34 -15.95 3.09
C VAL A 13 -9.72 -17.00 3.98
N PRO A 14 -8.42 -17.10 4.03
CA PRO A 14 -7.84 -18.15 4.82
C PRO A 14 -8.00 -17.78 6.29
N ASP A 15 -8.37 -18.73 7.11
CA ASP A 15 -7.96 -18.78 8.50
C ASP A 15 -6.44 -18.90 8.59
N SER A 16 -5.74 -18.13 7.76
CA SER A 16 -4.29 -18.13 7.72
C SER A 16 -3.78 -17.26 8.85
N LYS A 17 -3.00 -17.85 9.73
CA LYS A 17 -2.28 -17.12 10.77
C LYS A 17 -1.34 -16.03 10.21
N TYR A 18 -1.05 -16.05 8.93
CA TYR A 18 -0.19 -15.10 8.25
C TYR A 18 -0.95 -13.96 7.57
N ALA A 19 -2.26 -14.12 7.38
CA ALA A 19 -3.11 -13.06 6.87
C ALA A 19 -3.65 -12.21 8.03
N HIS A 20 -3.73 -10.90 7.81
CA HIS A 20 -4.30 -9.98 8.78
C HIS A 20 -5.16 -8.93 8.08
N VAL A 21 -6.07 -8.35 8.85
CA VAL A 21 -6.94 -7.27 8.37
C VAL A 21 -6.18 -5.95 8.51
N GLU A 22 -6.07 -5.24 7.40
CA GLU A 22 -5.54 -3.88 7.37
C GLU A 22 -6.72 -2.91 7.21
N ARG A 23 -6.82 -1.95 8.12
CA ARG A 23 -7.81 -0.89 8.08
C ARG A 23 -7.09 0.41 7.83
N GLU A 24 -7.38 1.06 6.72
CA GLU A 24 -6.75 2.33 6.38
C GLU A 24 -7.71 3.24 5.63
N ARG A 25 -7.50 4.52 5.76
CA ARG A 25 -8.13 5.53 4.92
C ARG A 25 -7.11 6.28 4.12
N ARG A 26 -7.51 6.63 2.92
CA ARG A 26 -6.76 7.47 1.99
C ARG A 26 -7.49 8.76 1.78
N TYR A 27 -6.70 9.82 1.73
CA TYR A 27 -7.20 11.18 1.55
C TYR A 27 -6.46 11.81 0.38
N LEU A 28 -7.23 12.51 -0.46
CA LEU A 28 -6.67 13.26 -1.57
C LEU A 28 -6.13 14.61 -1.08
N LEU A 29 -4.92 14.95 -1.52
CA LEU A 29 -4.27 16.23 -1.24
C LEU A 29 -3.97 16.96 -2.55
N GLU A 30 -3.94 18.28 -2.52
CA GLU A 30 -3.48 19.10 -3.65
C GLU A 30 -1.96 19.06 -3.80
N ASP A 31 -1.25 19.09 -2.68
CA ASP A 31 0.22 19.03 -2.59
C ASP A 31 0.62 18.49 -1.21
N LEU A 32 1.90 18.48 -0.91
CA LEU A 32 2.39 18.13 0.41
C LEU A 32 1.76 19.02 1.48
N PRO A 33 1.42 18.46 2.67
CA PRO A 33 0.92 19.26 3.78
C PRO A 33 1.91 20.34 4.19
N GLU A 34 1.38 21.46 4.74
CA GLU A 34 2.21 22.52 5.30
C GLU A 34 3.19 21.96 6.34
N GLY A 35 4.44 22.40 6.28
CA GLY A 35 5.52 21.92 7.15
C GLY A 35 6.27 20.69 6.65
N LEU A 36 5.83 20.09 5.55
CA LEU A 36 6.52 18.97 4.88
C LEU A 36 7.07 19.43 3.54
N THR A 37 8.36 19.25 3.30
CA THR A 37 9.01 19.60 2.04
C THR A 37 9.47 18.38 1.28
N ARG A 38 9.62 18.49 -0.04
CA ARG A 38 10.10 17.40 -0.90
C ARG A 38 11.52 16.95 -0.57
N ALA A 39 12.32 17.81 0.04
CA ALA A 39 13.71 17.54 0.42
C ALA A 39 13.83 16.69 1.68
N GLU A 40 12.75 16.55 2.46
CA GLU A 40 12.78 15.75 3.67
C GLU A 40 12.93 14.26 3.37
N HIS A 41 13.34 13.51 4.39
CA HIS A 41 13.53 12.07 4.26
C HIS A 41 12.24 11.39 3.80
N HIS A 42 12.38 10.55 2.79
CA HIS A 42 11.30 9.74 2.24
C HIS A 42 11.82 8.39 1.77
N LEU A 43 10.93 7.44 1.68
CA LEU A 43 11.20 6.15 1.07
C LEU A 43 10.80 6.19 -0.41
N GLN A 44 11.61 5.58 -1.26
CA GLN A 44 11.33 5.42 -2.67
C GLN A 44 10.67 4.05 -2.86
N ILE A 45 9.42 4.05 -3.34
CA ILE A 45 8.63 2.83 -3.50
C ILE A 45 8.34 2.59 -4.96
N THR A 46 8.60 1.37 -5.40
CA THR A 46 8.18 0.85 -6.71
C THR A 46 7.29 -0.36 -6.48
N ASP A 47 6.04 -0.26 -6.89
CA ASP A 47 5.06 -1.34 -6.84
C ASP A 47 4.85 -1.92 -8.23
N ASN A 48 4.96 -3.24 -8.35
CA ASN A 48 4.61 -3.98 -9.55
C ASN A 48 3.39 -4.86 -9.23
N TYR A 49 2.24 -4.47 -9.78
CA TYR A 49 0.99 -5.21 -9.65
C TYR A 49 0.92 -6.26 -10.75
N ILE A 50 1.02 -7.53 -10.39
CA ILE A 50 1.02 -8.63 -11.36
C ILE A 50 -0.37 -8.72 -12.00
N THR A 51 -0.41 -8.58 -13.32
CA THR A 51 -1.64 -8.48 -14.10
C THR A 51 -2.55 -9.69 -13.89
N GLY A 52 -3.84 -9.43 -13.64
CA GLY A 52 -4.85 -10.46 -13.45
C GLY A 52 -4.80 -11.20 -12.11
N THR A 53 -4.03 -10.67 -11.15
CA THR A 53 -3.86 -11.27 -9.83
C THR A 53 -4.10 -10.26 -8.70
N ARG A 54 -4.10 -10.72 -7.46
CA ARG A 54 -4.10 -9.91 -6.24
C ARG A 54 -2.69 -9.73 -5.67
N LEU A 55 -1.66 -9.99 -6.49
CA LEU A 55 -0.27 -10.02 -6.08
C LEU A 55 0.46 -8.75 -6.47
N ARG A 56 1.30 -8.28 -5.57
CA ARG A 56 2.14 -7.10 -5.76
C ARG A 56 3.56 -7.40 -5.27
N ILE A 57 4.54 -6.99 -6.05
CA ILE A 57 5.94 -6.94 -5.60
C ILE A 57 6.27 -5.48 -5.32
N ARG A 58 6.61 -5.18 -4.08
CA ARG A 58 7.00 -3.85 -3.64
C ARG A 58 8.48 -3.80 -3.36
N LYS A 59 9.18 -2.91 -4.03
CA LYS A 59 10.58 -2.56 -3.74
C LYS A 59 10.60 -1.23 -3.00
N VAL A 60 11.23 -1.22 -1.84
CA VAL A 60 11.39 -0.01 -1.01
C VAL A 60 12.88 0.27 -0.86
N ARG A 61 13.28 1.47 -1.25
CA ARG A 61 14.65 1.97 -1.06
C ARG A 61 14.63 3.12 -0.07
N ASP A 62 15.49 3.05 0.93
CA ASP A 62 15.81 4.21 1.76
C ASP A 62 17.03 4.92 1.17
N PRO A 63 16.87 6.13 0.58
CA PRO A 63 17.99 6.84 -0.04
C PRO A 63 19.04 7.31 0.97
N ARG A 64 18.68 7.41 2.25
CA ARG A 64 19.60 7.82 3.31
C ARG A 64 20.61 6.73 3.64
N THR A 65 20.20 5.48 3.62
CA THR A 65 21.03 4.31 3.99
C THR A 65 21.39 3.46 2.79
N ASN A 66 20.76 3.70 1.64
CA ASN A 66 20.82 2.87 0.43
C ASN A 66 20.40 1.40 0.67
N LYS A 67 19.59 1.16 1.70
CA LYS A 67 19.03 -0.17 1.98
C LYS A 67 17.78 -0.41 1.15
N TRP A 68 17.64 -1.66 0.70
CA TRP A 68 16.49 -2.15 -0.05
C TRP A 68 15.71 -3.20 0.74
N VAL A 69 14.40 -3.15 0.63
CA VAL A 69 13.50 -4.20 1.11
C VAL A 69 12.57 -4.55 -0.03
N VAL A 70 12.39 -5.85 -0.28
CA VAL A 70 11.44 -6.34 -1.27
C VAL A 70 10.36 -7.16 -0.58
N LYS A 71 9.11 -6.79 -0.80
CA LYS A 71 7.92 -7.48 -0.28
C LYS A 71 7.12 -8.09 -1.42
N PHE A 72 6.70 -9.33 -1.21
CA PHE A 72 5.68 -9.98 -2.01
C PHE A 72 4.38 -10.00 -1.22
N THR A 73 3.33 -9.38 -1.76
CA THR A 73 2.09 -9.13 -1.03
C THR A 73 0.90 -9.68 -1.80
N GLN A 74 0.02 -10.41 -1.11
CA GLN A 74 -1.33 -10.64 -1.56
C GLN A 74 -2.25 -9.70 -0.77
N LYS A 75 -3.03 -8.89 -1.46
CA LYS A 75 -3.94 -7.93 -0.85
C LYS A 75 -5.26 -7.90 -1.61
N PHE A 76 -6.37 -8.00 -0.90
CA PHE A 76 -7.70 -7.92 -1.49
C PHE A 76 -8.72 -7.38 -0.50
N ALA A 77 -9.75 -6.73 -1.01
CA ALA A 77 -10.90 -6.29 -0.22
C ALA A 77 -11.95 -7.41 -0.19
N PRO A 78 -12.36 -7.91 0.99
CA PRO A 78 -13.46 -8.88 1.09
C PRO A 78 -14.77 -8.32 0.54
N ASN A 79 -15.02 -7.03 0.76
CA ASN A 79 -16.10 -6.27 0.11
C ASN A 79 -15.49 -5.46 -1.04
N PRO A 80 -15.81 -5.78 -2.30
CA PRO A 80 -15.23 -5.07 -3.45
C PRO A 80 -15.64 -3.59 -3.56
N ASN A 81 -16.61 -3.15 -2.77
CA ASN A 81 -17.06 -1.77 -2.71
C ASN A 81 -16.45 -0.99 -1.52
N ASP A 82 -15.64 -1.64 -0.70
CA ASP A 82 -15.02 -1.03 0.47
C ASP A 82 -13.54 -1.39 0.56
N PHE A 83 -12.70 -0.50 0.06
CA PHE A 83 -11.23 -0.64 0.08
C PHE A 83 -10.58 -0.15 1.38
N SER A 84 -11.37 0.33 2.33
CA SER A 84 -10.85 0.76 3.64
C SER A 84 -10.46 -0.42 4.53
N ARG A 85 -11.00 -1.61 4.22
CA ARG A 85 -10.67 -2.86 4.90
C ARG A 85 -10.19 -3.88 3.89
N THR A 86 -8.96 -4.35 4.05
CA THR A 86 -8.34 -5.35 3.18
C THR A 86 -7.73 -6.48 3.99
N ILE A 87 -7.63 -7.64 3.36
CA ILE A 87 -6.90 -8.77 3.90
C ILE A 87 -5.53 -8.79 3.21
N ILE A 88 -4.48 -8.82 4.01
CA ILE A 88 -3.10 -8.70 3.53
C ILE A 88 -2.23 -9.84 4.06
N THR A 89 -1.41 -10.39 3.17
CA THR A 89 -0.36 -11.35 3.51
C THR A 89 0.94 -10.88 2.87
N ASN A 90 1.99 -10.75 3.66
CA ASN A 90 3.30 -10.29 3.22
C ASN A 90 4.36 -11.36 3.39
N THR A 91 5.27 -11.43 2.43
CA THR A 91 6.51 -12.19 2.50
C THR A 91 7.65 -11.29 2.03
N TYR A 92 8.80 -11.38 2.70
CA TYR A 92 10.00 -10.67 2.27
C TYR A 92 10.81 -11.53 1.32
N LEU A 93 11.27 -10.92 0.23
CA LEU A 93 12.01 -11.60 -0.82
C LEU A 93 13.50 -11.24 -0.78
N SER A 94 14.33 -12.23 -1.12
CA SER A 94 15.72 -11.98 -1.50
C SER A 94 15.79 -11.31 -2.89
N ALA A 95 16.96 -10.78 -3.24
CA ALA A 95 17.17 -10.18 -4.55
C ALA A 95 16.94 -11.20 -5.70
N ILE A 96 17.38 -12.44 -5.52
CA ILE A 96 17.19 -13.50 -6.52
C ILE A 96 15.72 -13.86 -6.68
N GLU A 97 14.99 -14.01 -5.58
CA GLU A 97 13.55 -14.29 -5.61
C GLU A 97 12.77 -13.16 -6.29
N ALA A 98 13.12 -11.91 -6.00
CA ALA A 98 12.52 -10.74 -6.66
C ALA A 98 12.81 -10.73 -8.17
N GLU A 99 14.03 -11.07 -8.59
CA GLU A 99 14.41 -11.15 -9.99
C GLU A 99 13.62 -12.25 -10.72
N MET A 100 13.48 -13.42 -10.13
CA MET A 100 12.69 -14.50 -10.70
C MET A 100 11.23 -14.12 -10.91
N LEU A 101 10.63 -13.39 -9.97
CA LEU A 101 9.25 -12.93 -10.07
C LEU A 101 9.08 -11.74 -11.01
N SER A 102 10.14 -11.04 -11.39
CA SER A 102 10.09 -9.90 -12.30
C SER A 102 9.74 -10.29 -13.75
N MET A 103 9.78 -11.58 -14.08
CA MET A 103 9.38 -12.09 -15.40
C MET A 103 7.88 -12.00 -15.66
N PHE A 104 7.05 -11.86 -14.62
CA PHE A 104 5.61 -11.73 -14.79
C PHE A 104 5.23 -10.34 -15.30
N ASN A 105 4.22 -10.32 -16.18
CA ASN A 105 3.66 -9.06 -16.66
C ASN A 105 3.00 -8.30 -15.51
N ALA A 106 3.36 -7.04 -15.34
CA ALA A 106 2.93 -6.22 -14.22
C ALA A 106 2.74 -4.75 -14.62
N ASN A 107 1.89 -4.05 -13.86
CA ASN A 107 1.75 -2.60 -13.94
C ASN A 107 2.60 -1.96 -12.84
N GLU A 108 3.49 -1.07 -13.24
CA GLU A 108 4.40 -0.37 -12.33
C GLU A 108 3.79 0.94 -11.83
N ILE A 109 3.85 1.15 -10.53
CA ILE A 109 3.54 2.42 -9.87
C ILE A 109 4.74 2.82 -9.01
N ARG A 110 5.20 4.05 -9.17
CA ARG A 110 6.30 4.61 -8.39
C ARG A 110 5.82 5.78 -7.56
N LYS A 111 6.36 5.90 -6.35
CA LYS A 111 6.03 6.99 -5.43
C LYS A 111 7.14 7.22 -4.41
N ASN A 112 7.19 8.44 -3.90
CA ASN A 112 7.97 8.81 -2.73
C ASN A 112 7.03 8.88 -1.53
N ARG A 113 7.37 8.21 -0.44
CA ARG A 113 6.57 8.14 0.79
C ARG A 113 7.25 8.90 1.90
N TYR A 114 6.58 9.93 2.39
CA TYR A 114 6.97 10.74 3.53
C TYR A 114 6.20 10.32 4.77
N LYS A 115 6.84 10.42 5.92
CA LYS A 115 6.18 10.30 7.22
C LYS A 115 5.73 11.69 7.68
N PHE A 116 4.48 11.82 8.10
CA PHE A 116 3.89 13.08 8.53
C PHE A 116 3.08 12.87 9.82
N GLU A 117 3.45 13.61 10.87
CA GLU A 117 2.74 13.59 12.14
C GLU A 117 1.74 14.75 12.19
N PHE A 118 0.48 14.45 12.44
CA PHE A 118 -0.57 15.44 12.55
C PHE A 118 -1.61 15.00 13.58
N GLY A 119 -1.94 15.89 14.54
CA GLY A 119 -2.95 15.61 15.55
C GLY A 119 -2.66 14.36 16.40
N GLY A 120 -1.40 14.05 16.67
CA GLY A 120 -0.99 12.86 17.42
C GLY A 120 -1.07 11.55 16.63
N ARG A 121 -1.30 11.61 15.32
CA ARG A 121 -1.39 10.45 14.43
C ARG A 121 -0.36 10.53 13.32
N THR A 122 0.21 9.38 12.96
CA THR A 122 1.15 9.25 11.85
C THR A 122 0.40 9.00 10.55
N PHE A 123 0.72 9.79 9.53
CA PHE A 123 0.28 9.61 8.15
C PHE A 123 1.45 9.24 7.25
N SER A 124 1.20 8.42 6.26
CA SER A 124 2.07 8.25 5.11
C SER A 124 1.60 9.17 4.00
N ILE A 125 2.45 10.08 3.52
CA ILE A 125 2.15 10.95 2.39
C ILE A 125 2.86 10.40 1.17
N ASP A 126 2.09 9.97 0.18
CA ASP A 126 2.58 9.40 -1.06
C ASP A 126 2.51 10.43 -2.19
N MET A 127 3.66 10.83 -2.69
CA MET A 127 3.79 11.60 -3.92
C MET A 127 4.07 10.65 -5.07
N PHE A 128 3.15 10.55 -5.99
CA PHE A 128 3.29 9.65 -7.14
C PHE A 128 4.19 10.23 -8.22
N LEU A 129 4.89 9.35 -8.89
CA LEU A 129 5.82 9.63 -9.98
C LEU A 129 5.34 8.93 -11.27
N GLY A 130 6.01 9.21 -12.38
CA GLY A 130 5.68 8.57 -13.65
C GLY A 130 4.29 8.95 -14.15
N ASP A 131 3.51 7.96 -14.57
CA ASP A 131 2.18 8.16 -15.16
C ASP A 131 1.17 8.78 -14.19
N LEU A 132 1.40 8.66 -12.89
CA LEU A 132 0.54 9.24 -11.84
C LEU A 132 1.13 10.53 -11.24
N PHE A 133 2.09 11.13 -11.91
CA PHE A 133 2.71 12.38 -11.46
C PHE A 133 1.64 13.46 -11.20
N GLY A 134 1.74 14.10 -10.05
CA GLY A 134 0.78 15.10 -9.59
C GLY A 134 -0.27 14.59 -8.59
N LEU A 135 -0.44 13.26 -8.49
CA LEU A 135 -1.27 12.67 -7.45
C LEU A 135 -0.53 12.68 -6.11
N VAL A 136 -1.17 13.18 -5.07
CA VAL A 136 -0.69 13.13 -3.68
C VAL A 136 -1.77 12.55 -2.80
N LEU A 137 -1.46 11.48 -2.08
CA LEU A 137 -2.37 10.82 -1.16
C LEU A 137 -1.78 10.77 0.25
N ALA A 138 -2.62 10.97 1.25
CA ALA A 138 -2.29 10.64 2.63
C ALA A 138 -2.99 9.34 3.02
N GLU A 139 -2.26 8.47 3.71
CA GLU A 139 -2.80 7.21 4.25
C GLU A 139 -2.58 7.17 5.76
N THR A 140 -3.55 6.65 6.50
CA THR A 140 -3.39 6.32 7.92
C THR A 140 -4.16 5.04 8.26
N GLY A 141 -3.57 4.23 9.15
CA GLY A 141 -4.14 2.97 9.59
C GLY A 141 -4.93 3.10 10.87
N PHE A 142 -5.81 2.11 11.14
CA PHE A 142 -6.66 2.04 12.32
C PHE A 142 -6.64 0.64 12.93
N GLU A 143 -6.78 0.59 14.26
CA GLU A 143 -6.81 -0.67 15.02
C GLU A 143 -8.17 -1.34 15.00
N SER A 144 -9.25 -0.57 14.80
CA SER A 144 -10.61 -1.06 14.79
C SER A 144 -11.50 -0.37 13.76
N ASP A 145 -12.62 -1.01 13.42
CA ASP A 145 -13.64 -0.43 12.55
C ASP A 145 -14.28 0.80 13.18
N GLU A 146 -14.48 0.78 14.50
CA GLU A 146 -15.06 1.89 15.25
C GLU A 146 -14.17 3.13 15.22
N GLU A 147 -12.87 2.96 15.47
CA GLU A 147 -11.89 4.03 15.37
C GLU A 147 -11.89 4.65 13.96
N MET A 148 -11.87 3.81 12.93
CA MET A 148 -11.89 4.25 11.54
C MET A 148 -13.18 5.00 11.20
N ALA A 149 -14.33 4.51 11.65
CA ALA A 149 -15.63 5.13 11.38
C ALA A 149 -15.78 6.51 12.03
N ASN A 150 -15.21 6.70 13.21
CA ASN A 150 -15.30 7.93 13.99
C ASN A 150 -14.19 8.93 13.67
N PHE A 151 -13.23 8.58 12.82
CA PHE A 151 -12.13 9.46 12.49
C PHE A 151 -12.57 10.56 11.50
N PRO A 152 -12.38 11.84 11.85
CA PRO A 152 -12.80 12.95 11.00
C PRO A 152 -11.85 13.15 9.82
N LEU A 153 -12.32 13.87 8.81
CA LEU A 153 -11.47 14.33 7.71
C LEU A 153 -10.35 15.22 8.28
N PRO A 154 -9.06 14.88 8.03
CA PRO A 154 -7.96 15.71 8.48
C PRO A 154 -8.00 17.12 7.86
N ALA A 155 -7.66 18.14 8.62
CA ALA A 155 -7.73 19.53 8.17
C ALA A 155 -6.84 19.84 6.95
N PHE A 156 -5.78 19.04 6.72
CA PHE A 156 -4.89 19.19 5.57
C PHE A 156 -5.37 18.44 4.30
N ALA A 157 -6.46 17.68 4.39
CA ALA A 157 -6.95 16.85 3.29
C ALA A 157 -8.16 17.49 2.60
N HIS A 158 -8.31 17.23 1.31
CA HIS A 158 -9.45 17.68 0.52
C HIS A 158 -10.64 16.74 0.60
N SER A 159 -10.38 15.46 0.56
CA SER A 159 -11.37 14.39 0.57
C SER A 159 -10.78 13.04 0.98
#